data_a4f8ed28cc2d517ca0f42dddefa4800d
#
_entry.id   a4f8ed28cc2d517ca0f42dddefa4800d
#
_cell.length_a   1.000
_cell.length_b   1.000
_cell.length_c   1.000
_cell.angle_alpha   90.00
_cell.angle_beta   90.00
_cell.angle_gamma   90.00
#
_symmetry.space_group_name_H-M   'P 1'
#
loop_
_entity.id
_entity.type
_entity.pdbx_description
1 polymer ?
#
loop_
_entity_poly.entity_id
_entity_poly.type
_entity_poly.pdbx_seq_one_letter_code
_entity_poly.pdbx_strand_id
1 'polypeptide(L)'
;MKFFNRLFHLEEKQASLKTEIIGGIITFIAMCYILPVNASILGSMGMDKTGVFAATAFISFLVTMIMGLVANYPIVLSAGMGINAYVAFTLSSSFDSWQQRMILLTVCGVLFFIFSLTPIRKLIIEAIPRRIKCVISAALGAFILFVGLKGSGIIVSNETTLVSLGDFSDPAMLIAIISIFITIAFMFSRNKVIKTLAIPLGILFAAIAGLISSTMLYYGSGKDITALPENLPIAPWIAGIKFADVSPIKNVLMFGIFSGSGYSGQNFSNDLVKVFTSPVSYVAIFSMMFVNLFDTTATLITVGEKTGLIDEKGKMHNYRKAVLADASGALICGPLGTSTVTSFAESNVGVSMGAKTGLSACVAALLFLSSAFIYPVFSIFTAGSVTAPALVCVGLTIITNAIGELDLKEWTTSFTLIIGMLFAVLCYSISNGIGFALITYCVIMVAQGKGSKVRIPIYIIAGLFVVAFIAETLVKVI
;
A
#
# COMPACT_ATOMS: atom_id res chain seq x y z
N MET A 1 -11.67 16.74 -29.50
CA MET A 1 -12.84 16.66 -28.62
C MET A 1 -13.74 15.46 -28.90
N LYS A 2 -14.25 15.28 -30.12
CA LYS A 2 -15.16 14.15 -30.45
C LYS A 2 -14.65 12.76 -30.07
N PHE A 3 -13.32 12.49 -30.23
CA PHE A 3 -12.70 11.22 -29.87
C PHE A 3 -12.78 10.94 -28.35
N PHE A 4 -12.35 11.90 -27.52
CA PHE A 4 -12.40 11.75 -26.06
C PHE A 4 -13.83 11.65 -25.53
N ASN A 5 -14.77 12.40 -26.10
CA ASN A 5 -16.18 12.33 -25.74
C ASN A 5 -16.75 10.94 -26.04
N ARG A 6 -16.43 10.36 -27.20
CA ARG A 6 -16.87 9.01 -27.57
C ARG A 6 -16.29 7.92 -26.66
N LEU A 7 -15.02 8.08 -26.21
CA LEU A 7 -14.32 7.06 -25.40
C LEU A 7 -14.71 7.15 -23.92
N PHE A 8 -14.80 8.36 -23.36
CA PHE A 8 -14.98 8.57 -21.92
C PHE A 8 -16.37 9.07 -21.53
N HIS A 9 -17.27 9.31 -22.49
CA HIS A 9 -18.65 9.81 -22.29
C HIS A 9 -18.69 11.13 -21.51
N LEU A 10 -17.80 12.08 -21.86
CA LEU A 10 -17.61 13.33 -21.14
C LEU A 10 -18.89 14.18 -21.04
N GLU A 11 -19.64 14.32 -22.14
CA GLU A 11 -20.88 15.10 -22.18
C GLU A 11 -21.96 14.46 -21.32
N GLU A 12 -22.12 13.14 -21.40
CA GLU A 12 -23.08 12.37 -20.61
C GLU A 12 -22.85 12.53 -19.11
N LYS A 13 -21.56 12.54 -18.70
CA LYS A 13 -21.15 12.71 -17.30
C LYS A 13 -20.95 14.17 -16.88
N GLN A 14 -21.28 15.11 -17.74
CA GLN A 14 -21.08 16.55 -17.50
C GLN A 14 -19.65 16.86 -17.03
N ALA A 15 -18.68 16.23 -17.68
CA ALA A 15 -17.26 16.40 -17.39
C ALA A 15 -16.59 17.25 -18.47
N SER A 16 -15.69 18.17 -18.07
CA SER A 16 -14.89 18.94 -19.01
C SER A 16 -13.50 18.35 -19.20
N LEU A 17 -12.95 18.44 -20.41
CA LEU A 17 -11.60 17.98 -20.68
C LEU A 17 -10.57 18.63 -19.74
N LYS A 18 -10.74 19.90 -19.43
CA LYS A 18 -9.86 20.66 -18.54
C LYS A 18 -9.90 20.11 -17.10
N THR A 19 -11.10 19.85 -16.58
CA THR A 19 -11.24 19.30 -15.21
C THR A 19 -10.71 17.88 -15.09
N GLU A 20 -10.86 17.06 -16.13
CA GLU A 20 -10.29 15.71 -16.16
C GLU A 20 -8.75 15.73 -16.17
N ILE A 21 -8.13 16.59 -16.98
CA ILE A 21 -6.67 16.73 -17.02
C ILE A 21 -6.14 17.24 -15.69
N ILE A 22 -6.74 18.31 -15.15
CA ILE A 22 -6.33 18.87 -13.85
C ILE A 22 -6.51 17.83 -12.74
N GLY A 23 -7.64 17.14 -12.71
CA GLY A 23 -7.93 16.10 -11.75
C GLY A 23 -6.89 14.96 -11.81
N GLY A 24 -6.50 14.53 -13.02
CA GLY A 24 -5.47 13.51 -13.22
C GLY A 24 -4.09 13.95 -12.72
N ILE A 25 -3.68 15.18 -13.03
CA ILE A 25 -2.40 15.75 -12.55
C ILE A 25 -2.39 15.82 -11.01
N ILE A 26 -3.47 16.32 -10.41
CA ILE A 26 -3.56 16.47 -8.94
C ILE A 26 -3.59 15.09 -8.27
N THR A 27 -4.28 14.11 -8.84
CA THR A 27 -4.26 12.74 -8.33
C THR A 27 -2.85 12.16 -8.39
N PHE A 28 -2.13 12.34 -9.49
CA PHE A 28 -0.73 11.91 -9.58
C PHE A 28 0.14 12.57 -8.52
N ILE A 29 0.06 13.89 -8.34
CA ILE A 29 0.84 14.61 -7.31
C ILE A 29 0.49 14.08 -5.91
N ALA A 30 -0.78 13.81 -5.63
CA ALA A 30 -1.20 13.26 -4.34
C ALA A 30 -0.68 11.85 -4.09
N MET A 31 -0.34 11.10 -5.15
CA MET A 31 0.03 9.68 -5.07
C MET A 31 1.49 9.39 -5.43
N CYS A 32 2.21 10.31 -6.07
CA CYS A 32 3.57 10.05 -6.58
C CYS A 32 4.56 9.60 -5.50
N TYR A 33 4.26 9.89 -4.23
CA TYR A 33 5.05 9.41 -3.09
C TYR A 33 5.11 7.89 -2.97
N ILE A 34 4.15 7.16 -3.55
CA ILE A 34 4.15 5.69 -3.50
C ILE A 34 5.35 5.08 -4.21
N LEU A 35 5.86 5.74 -5.25
CA LEU A 35 7.00 5.25 -6.01
C LEU A 35 8.27 5.12 -5.14
N PRO A 36 8.75 6.18 -4.48
CA PRO A 36 9.89 6.08 -3.59
C PRO A 36 9.59 5.27 -2.32
N VAL A 37 8.38 5.36 -1.75
CA VAL A 37 7.99 4.59 -0.56
C VAL A 37 8.01 3.09 -0.85
N ASN A 38 7.43 2.65 -1.96
CA ASN A 38 7.46 1.24 -2.32
C ASN A 38 8.89 0.75 -2.60
N ALA A 39 9.71 1.56 -3.28
CA ALA A 39 11.11 1.26 -3.51
C ALA A 39 11.92 1.16 -2.20
N SER A 40 11.62 2.00 -1.21
CA SER A 40 12.23 1.94 0.11
C SER A 40 11.83 0.67 0.86
N ILE A 41 10.55 0.34 0.90
CA ILE A 41 10.03 -0.83 1.62
C ILE A 41 10.54 -2.14 1.00
N LEU A 42 10.41 -2.32 -0.30
CA LEU A 42 10.89 -3.54 -0.96
C LEU A 42 12.42 -3.59 -1.02
N GLY A 43 13.08 -2.44 -1.08
CA GLY A 43 14.54 -2.33 -0.99
C GLY A 43 15.10 -2.84 0.35
N SER A 44 14.34 -2.73 1.44
CA SER A 44 14.77 -3.24 2.77
C SER A 44 14.89 -4.76 2.82
N MET A 45 14.31 -5.50 1.87
CA MET A 45 14.46 -6.95 1.77
C MET A 45 15.52 -7.37 0.74
N GLY A 46 16.36 -6.44 0.27
CA GLY A 46 17.49 -6.71 -0.64
C GLY A 46 17.16 -6.54 -2.13
N MET A 47 16.00 -6.01 -2.50
CA MET A 47 15.69 -5.66 -3.89
C MET A 47 16.37 -4.35 -4.30
N ASP A 48 16.73 -4.24 -5.59
CA ASP A 48 17.25 -2.99 -6.16
C ASP A 48 16.18 -1.90 -6.13
N LYS A 49 16.43 -0.84 -5.35
CA LYS A 49 15.47 0.28 -5.17
C LYS A 49 15.14 0.96 -6.50
N THR A 50 16.11 1.10 -7.40
CA THR A 50 15.91 1.72 -8.72
C THR A 50 15.01 0.85 -9.59
N GLY A 51 15.28 -0.47 -9.59
CA GLY A 51 14.48 -1.45 -10.31
C GLY A 51 13.05 -1.50 -9.80
N VAL A 52 12.84 -1.54 -8.48
CA VAL A 52 11.50 -1.51 -7.85
C VAL A 52 10.76 -0.22 -8.19
N PHE A 53 11.44 0.92 -8.15
CA PHE A 53 10.84 2.20 -8.52
C PHE A 53 10.33 2.19 -9.96
N ALA A 54 11.18 1.79 -10.92
CA ALA A 54 10.83 1.73 -12.33
C ALA A 54 9.73 0.70 -12.61
N ALA A 55 9.78 -0.47 -11.96
CA ALA A 55 8.74 -1.49 -12.06
C ALA A 55 7.40 -0.99 -11.51
N THR A 56 7.42 -0.28 -10.37
CA THR A 56 6.22 0.31 -9.76
C THR A 56 5.61 1.38 -10.66
N ALA A 57 6.42 2.26 -11.22
CA ALA A 57 5.95 3.30 -12.15
C ALA A 57 5.31 2.69 -13.40
N PHE A 58 5.95 1.67 -13.99
CA PHE A 58 5.45 0.98 -15.17
C PHE A 58 4.14 0.24 -14.91
N ILE A 59 4.03 -0.48 -13.79
CA ILE A 59 2.83 -1.24 -13.47
C ILE A 59 1.67 -0.31 -13.10
N SER A 60 1.96 0.78 -12.36
CA SER A 60 0.96 1.80 -12.05
C SER A 60 0.41 2.45 -13.32
N PHE A 61 1.28 2.74 -14.30
CA PHE A 61 0.86 3.18 -15.63
C PHE A 61 -0.07 2.17 -16.27
N LEU A 62 0.37 0.92 -16.41
CA LEU A 62 -0.35 -0.11 -17.17
C LEU A 62 -1.74 -0.37 -16.59
N VAL A 63 -1.82 -0.61 -15.27
CA VAL A 63 -3.08 -0.99 -14.60
C VAL A 63 -4.03 0.19 -14.48
N THR A 64 -3.51 1.39 -14.20
CA THR A 64 -4.32 2.62 -14.19
C THR A 64 -4.86 2.94 -15.59
N MET A 65 -4.07 2.70 -16.63
CA MET A 65 -4.54 2.85 -18.01
C MET A 65 -5.68 1.88 -18.32
N ILE A 66 -5.57 0.62 -17.90
CA ILE A 66 -6.65 -0.37 -18.03
C ILE A 66 -7.91 0.09 -17.26
N MET A 67 -7.75 0.57 -16.02
CA MET A 67 -8.87 1.09 -15.22
C MET A 67 -9.57 2.26 -15.94
N GLY A 68 -8.80 3.22 -16.45
CA GLY A 68 -9.32 4.38 -17.15
C GLY A 68 -10.02 4.04 -18.45
N LEU A 69 -9.43 3.18 -19.30
CA LEU A 69 -9.95 2.86 -20.63
C LEU A 69 -11.09 1.83 -20.59
N VAL A 70 -10.98 0.80 -19.74
CA VAL A 70 -11.92 -0.35 -19.75
C VAL A 70 -13.09 -0.12 -18.80
N ALA A 71 -12.82 0.35 -17.58
CA ALA A 71 -13.85 0.59 -16.59
C ALA A 71 -14.43 2.03 -16.66
N ASN A 72 -13.67 2.95 -17.21
CA ASN A 72 -13.98 4.39 -17.26
C ASN A 72 -14.17 5.00 -15.85
N TYR A 73 -13.25 4.64 -14.93
CA TYR A 73 -13.24 5.14 -13.55
C TYR A 73 -12.08 6.11 -13.32
N PRO A 74 -12.29 7.23 -12.59
CA PRO A 74 -11.25 8.17 -12.21
C PRO A 74 -10.44 7.62 -11.02
N ILE A 75 -9.97 6.37 -11.11
CA ILE A 75 -9.26 5.68 -10.04
C ILE A 75 -7.87 5.31 -10.52
N VAL A 76 -6.89 5.70 -9.74
CA VAL A 76 -5.50 5.36 -9.95
C VAL A 76 -5.14 4.14 -9.09
N LEU A 77 -4.37 3.24 -9.69
CA LEU A 77 -3.89 2.02 -9.06
C LEU A 77 -2.36 2.05 -8.96
N SER A 78 -1.87 1.62 -7.82
CA SER A 78 -0.43 1.50 -7.57
C SER A 78 -0.16 0.46 -6.49
N ALA A 79 1.11 0.27 -6.12
CA ALA A 79 1.53 -0.69 -5.11
C ALA A 79 0.87 -0.45 -3.74
N GLY A 80 0.18 -1.45 -3.21
CA GLY A 80 -0.53 -1.36 -1.93
C GLY A 80 0.42 -1.34 -0.74
N MET A 81 0.46 -0.22 0.00
CA MET A 81 1.40 -0.03 1.12
C MET A 81 1.28 -1.07 2.23
N GLY A 82 0.07 -1.54 2.52
CA GLY A 82 -0.15 -2.55 3.55
C GLY A 82 0.44 -3.90 3.18
N ILE A 83 0.27 -4.32 1.94
CA ILE A 83 0.76 -5.61 1.48
C ILE A 83 2.27 -5.59 1.24
N ASN A 84 2.84 -4.50 0.71
CA ASN A 84 4.27 -4.41 0.52
C ASN A 84 5.04 -4.45 1.86
N ALA A 85 4.53 -3.75 2.87
CA ALA A 85 5.08 -3.82 4.22
C ALA A 85 4.93 -5.21 4.85
N TYR A 86 3.80 -5.88 4.63
CA TYR A 86 3.60 -7.28 5.05
C TYR A 86 4.61 -8.23 4.40
N VAL A 87 4.80 -8.14 3.09
CA VAL A 87 5.77 -8.95 2.33
C VAL A 87 7.21 -8.66 2.77
N ALA A 88 7.55 -7.39 2.96
CA ALA A 88 8.91 -7.00 3.31
C ALA A 88 9.29 -7.37 4.75
N PHE A 89 8.40 -7.17 5.69
CA PHE A 89 8.73 -7.26 7.11
C PHE A 89 8.14 -8.50 7.80
N THR A 90 6.87 -8.80 7.60
CA THR A 90 6.24 -9.94 8.28
C THR A 90 6.72 -11.27 7.72
N LEU A 91 6.83 -11.40 6.40
CA LEU A 91 7.27 -12.65 5.77
C LEU A 91 8.80 -12.87 5.86
N SER A 92 9.57 -11.89 6.35
CA SER A 92 11.02 -12.01 6.52
C SER A 92 11.42 -13.10 7.53
N SER A 93 10.57 -13.39 8.50
CA SER A 93 10.82 -14.45 9.49
C SER A 93 10.64 -15.86 8.94
N SER A 94 9.95 -16.03 7.82
CA SER A 94 9.60 -17.34 7.26
C SER A 94 10.24 -17.62 5.89
N PHE A 95 10.68 -16.58 5.19
CA PHE A 95 11.28 -16.66 3.86
C PHE A 95 12.53 -15.80 3.78
N ASP A 96 13.68 -16.46 3.59
CA ASP A 96 15.00 -15.83 3.65
C ASP A 96 15.28 -14.92 2.45
N SER A 97 14.81 -15.33 1.25
CA SER A 97 15.06 -14.58 0.01
C SER A 97 13.88 -13.72 -0.42
N TRP A 98 14.15 -12.56 -1.02
CA TRP A 98 13.10 -11.73 -1.60
C TRP A 98 12.40 -12.43 -2.77
N GLN A 99 13.08 -13.33 -3.49
CA GLN A 99 12.54 -14.12 -4.59
C GLN A 99 11.40 -15.02 -4.12
N GLN A 100 11.56 -15.73 -2.99
CA GLN A 100 10.52 -16.56 -2.39
C GLN A 100 9.27 -15.74 -2.07
N ARG A 101 9.45 -14.53 -1.51
CA ARG A 101 8.34 -13.62 -1.19
C ARG A 101 7.64 -13.10 -2.44
N MET A 102 8.37 -12.85 -3.54
CA MET A 102 7.78 -12.46 -4.82
C MET A 102 7.06 -13.62 -5.51
N ILE A 103 7.54 -14.86 -5.38
CA ILE A 103 6.81 -16.07 -5.82
C ILE A 103 5.47 -16.15 -5.08
N LEU A 104 5.49 -16.01 -3.77
CA LEU A 104 4.28 -16.03 -2.95
C LEU A 104 3.29 -14.95 -3.37
N LEU A 105 3.78 -13.73 -3.61
CA LEU A 105 2.98 -12.62 -4.08
C LEU A 105 2.37 -12.89 -5.47
N THR A 106 3.12 -13.53 -6.36
CA THR A 106 2.64 -13.94 -7.69
C THR A 106 1.53 -14.97 -7.59
N VAL A 107 1.72 -16.01 -6.76
CA VAL A 107 0.69 -17.02 -6.51
C VAL A 107 -0.57 -16.38 -5.93
N CYS A 108 -0.41 -15.48 -4.97
CA CYS A 108 -1.51 -14.70 -4.42
C CYS A 108 -2.23 -13.90 -5.52
N GLY A 109 -1.50 -13.24 -6.41
CA GLY A 109 -2.06 -12.47 -7.54
C GLY A 109 -2.84 -13.32 -8.52
N VAL A 110 -2.31 -14.51 -8.87
CA VAL A 110 -3.01 -15.48 -9.75
C VAL A 110 -4.32 -15.94 -9.10
N LEU A 111 -4.26 -16.34 -7.83
CA LEU A 111 -5.46 -16.79 -7.10
C LEU A 111 -6.47 -15.64 -6.95
N PHE A 112 -6.01 -14.43 -6.67
CA PHE A 112 -6.88 -13.25 -6.57
C PHE A 112 -7.54 -12.89 -7.91
N PHE A 113 -6.83 -13.04 -9.02
CA PHE A 113 -7.39 -12.85 -10.36
C PHE A 113 -8.47 -13.89 -10.66
N ILE A 114 -8.19 -15.19 -10.44
CA ILE A 114 -9.16 -16.29 -10.61
C ILE A 114 -10.39 -16.03 -9.72
N PHE A 115 -10.17 -15.68 -8.46
CA PHE A 115 -11.23 -15.36 -7.50
C PHE A 115 -12.10 -14.18 -7.97
N SER A 116 -11.50 -13.16 -8.59
CA SER A 116 -12.19 -11.98 -9.11
C SER A 116 -13.03 -12.26 -10.36
N LEU A 117 -12.74 -13.33 -11.09
CA LEU A 117 -13.58 -13.82 -12.20
C LEU A 117 -14.89 -14.45 -11.69
N THR A 118 -14.90 -14.97 -10.46
CA THR A 118 -16.03 -15.67 -9.86
C THR A 118 -16.97 -14.73 -9.10
N PRO A 119 -18.24 -15.10 -8.87
CA PRO A 119 -19.13 -14.33 -8.02
C PRO A 119 -18.78 -14.40 -6.52
N ILE A 120 -17.84 -15.26 -6.12
CA ILE A 120 -17.46 -15.51 -4.73
C ILE A 120 -16.95 -14.22 -4.07
N ARG A 121 -16.20 -13.40 -4.80
CA ARG A 121 -15.73 -12.08 -4.32
C ARG A 121 -16.88 -11.23 -3.80
N LYS A 122 -17.99 -11.14 -4.57
CA LYS A 122 -19.16 -10.38 -4.17
C LYS A 122 -19.82 -10.98 -2.92
N LEU A 123 -19.95 -12.29 -2.87
CA LEU A 123 -20.55 -13.01 -1.73
C LEU A 123 -19.77 -12.77 -0.43
N ILE A 124 -18.45 -12.82 -0.47
CA ILE A 124 -17.60 -12.54 0.72
C ILE A 124 -17.75 -11.09 1.16
N ILE A 125 -17.67 -10.12 0.23
CA ILE A 125 -17.82 -8.71 0.55
C ILE A 125 -19.18 -8.42 1.20
N GLU A 126 -20.26 -9.03 0.68
CA GLU A 126 -21.61 -8.87 1.23
C GLU A 126 -21.80 -9.62 2.54
N ALA A 127 -21.07 -10.71 2.78
CA ALA A 127 -21.16 -11.50 4.00
C ALA A 127 -20.57 -10.78 5.21
N ILE A 128 -19.53 -9.96 5.03
CA ILE A 128 -18.83 -9.31 6.13
C ILE A 128 -19.54 -8.00 6.48
N PRO A 129 -19.96 -7.82 7.76
CA PRO A 129 -20.58 -6.59 8.22
C PRO A 129 -19.66 -5.39 8.02
N ARG A 130 -20.25 -4.22 7.74
CA ARG A 130 -19.50 -2.95 7.56
C ARG A 130 -18.57 -2.67 8.73
N ARG A 131 -19.01 -2.95 9.97
CA ARG A 131 -18.20 -2.78 11.18
C ARG A 131 -16.88 -3.56 11.14
N ILE A 132 -16.92 -4.81 10.74
CA ILE A 132 -15.71 -5.64 10.64
C ILE A 132 -14.78 -5.13 9.54
N LYS A 133 -15.32 -4.63 8.43
CA LYS A 133 -14.51 -3.99 7.37
C LYS A 133 -13.75 -2.78 7.92
N CYS A 134 -14.44 -1.93 8.69
CA CYS A 134 -13.81 -0.77 9.33
C CYS A 134 -12.73 -1.19 10.34
N VAL A 135 -12.98 -2.24 11.14
CA VAL A 135 -11.97 -2.79 12.06
C VAL A 135 -10.71 -3.27 11.32
N ILE A 136 -10.89 -3.98 10.22
CA ILE A 136 -9.78 -4.44 9.37
C ILE A 136 -9.00 -3.25 8.79
N SER A 137 -9.71 -2.24 8.30
CA SER A 137 -9.07 -1.02 7.78
C SER A 137 -8.30 -0.26 8.87
N ALA A 138 -8.84 -0.17 10.07
CA ALA A 138 -8.15 0.47 11.20
C ALA A 138 -6.89 -0.31 11.62
N ALA A 139 -6.94 -1.63 11.66
CA ALA A 139 -5.77 -2.48 11.94
C ALA A 139 -4.68 -2.29 10.88
N LEU A 140 -5.06 -2.23 9.59
CA LEU A 140 -4.16 -1.91 8.49
C LEU A 140 -3.53 -0.52 8.66
N GLY A 141 -4.34 0.49 8.96
CA GLY A 141 -3.86 1.86 9.20
C GLY A 141 -2.86 1.94 10.36
N ALA A 142 -3.15 1.24 11.47
CA ALA A 142 -2.25 1.15 12.63
C ALA A 142 -0.91 0.48 12.28
N PHE A 143 -0.96 -0.58 11.48
CA PHE A 143 0.25 -1.24 10.99
C PHE A 143 1.11 -0.33 10.12
N ILE A 144 0.50 0.36 9.13
CA ILE A 144 1.22 1.29 8.22
C ILE A 144 1.86 2.43 9.04
N LEU A 145 1.13 2.99 9.99
CA LEU A 145 1.63 4.02 10.91
C LEU A 145 2.87 3.53 11.66
N PHE A 146 2.81 2.35 12.24
CA PHE A 146 3.92 1.76 12.98
C PHE A 146 5.13 1.49 12.08
N VAL A 147 4.92 1.00 10.86
CA VAL A 147 5.98 0.83 9.85
C VAL A 147 6.68 2.16 9.56
N GLY A 148 5.92 3.24 9.42
CA GLY A 148 6.47 4.59 9.21
C GLY A 148 7.33 5.07 10.38
N LEU A 149 6.87 4.88 11.61
CA LEU A 149 7.60 5.24 12.82
C LEU A 149 8.88 4.42 13.00
N LYS A 150 8.84 3.12 12.70
CA LYS A 150 10.01 2.24 12.75
C LYS A 150 11.02 2.54 11.65
N GLY A 151 10.54 2.70 10.41
CA GLY A 151 11.40 2.96 9.24
C GLY A 151 12.14 4.30 9.30
N SER A 152 11.64 5.25 10.07
CA SER A 152 12.28 6.55 10.30
C SER A 152 13.20 6.60 11.53
N GLY A 153 13.30 5.52 12.31
CA GLY A 153 14.09 5.49 13.52
C GLY A 153 13.43 6.17 14.73
N ILE A 154 12.18 6.62 14.62
CA ILE A 154 11.42 7.20 15.75
C ILE A 154 11.14 6.13 16.81
N ILE A 155 10.76 4.92 16.34
CA ILE A 155 10.61 3.75 17.20
C ILE A 155 11.72 2.77 16.85
N VAL A 156 12.48 2.36 17.83
CA VAL A 156 13.58 1.37 17.72
C VAL A 156 13.32 0.15 18.60
N SER A 157 13.96 -0.97 18.26
CA SER A 157 13.91 -2.16 19.10
C SER A 157 14.64 -1.96 20.41
N ASN A 158 14.10 -2.51 21.50
CA ASN A 158 14.70 -2.49 22.82
C ASN A 158 14.55 -3.89 23.43
N GLU A 159 15.63 -4.47 23.94
CA GLU A 159 15.63 -5.83 24.49
C GLU A 159 14.73 -6.00 25.71
N THR A 160 14.55 -4.94 26.50
CA THR A 160 13.78 -5.00 27.76
C THR A 160 12.30 -4.69 27.53
N THR A 161 11.99 -3.65 26.72
CA THR A 161 10.64 -3.13 26.55
C THR A 161 10.04 -3.44 25.18
N LEU A 162 10.74 -4.22 24.36
CA LEU A 162 10.47 -4.55 22.95
C LEU A 162 10.65 -3.35 22.02
N VAL A 163 10.15 -2.17 22.41
CA VAL A 163 10.27 -0.93 21.65
C VAL A 163 10.64 0.23 22.58
N SER A 164 11.40 1.18 22.05
CA SER A 164 11.73 2.44 22.71
C SER A 164 11.75 3.59 21.72
N LEU A 165 11.82 4.80 22.21
CA LEU A 165 12.04 5.97 21.39
C LEU A 165 13.50 5.97 20.90
N GLY A 166 13.72 6.37 19.65
CA GLY A 166 15.05 6.49 19.06
C GLY A 166 15.88 7.64 19.68
N ASP A 167 17.11 7.80 19.21
CA ASP A 167 18.04 8.79 19.71
C ASP A 167 17.79 10.17 19.08
N PHE A 168 17.51 11.18 19.89
CA PHE A 168 17.33 12.56 19.45
C PHE A 168 18.61 13.22 18.89
N SER A 169 19.76 12.59 19.05
CA SER A 169 21.01 13.03 18.40
C SER A 169 21.02 12.66 16.91
N ASP A 170 20.18 11.74 16.44
CA ASP A 170 20.06 11.39 15.03
C ASP A 170 19.27 12.45 14.27
N PRO A 171 19.92 13.19 13.34
CA PRO A 171 19.24 14.21 12.54
C PRO A 171 18.14 13.62 11.64
N ALA A 172 18.26 12.36 11.22
CA ALA A 172 17.24 11.70 10.42
C ALA A 172 15.91 11.54 11.21
N MET A 173 16.01 11.13 12.46
CA MET A 173 14.86 11.01 13.36
C MET A 173 14.20 12.36 13.63
N LEU A 174 15.01 13.40 13.91
CA LEU A 174 14.48 14.75 14.15
C LEU A 174 13.71 15.29 12.94
N ILE A 175 14.29 15.14 11.74
CA ILE A 175 13.63 15.55 10.50
C ILE A 175 12.31 14.79 10.30
N ALA A 176 12.28 13.49 10.57
CA ALA A 176 11.06 12.69 10.49
C ALA A 176 9.97 13.21 11.43
N ILE A 177 10.30 13.45 12.71
CA ILE A 177 9.35 13.97 13.70
C ILE A 177 8.80 15.33 13.28
N ILE A 178 9.69 16.28 12.94
CA ILE A 178 9.28 17.62 12.56
C ILE A 178 8.39 17.59 11.31
N SER A 179 8.76 16.79 10.32
CA SER A 179 8.00 16.68 9.07
C SER A 179 6.64 16.03 9.26
N ILE A 180 6.50 15.06 10.17
CA ILE A 180 5.20 14.48 10.55
C ILE A 180 4.29 15.56 11.14
N PHE A 181 4.78 16.35 12.12
CA PHE A 181 3.97 17.42 12.72
C PHE A 181 3.60 18.53 11.72
N ILE A 182 4.51 18.91 10.84
CA ILE A 182 4.23 19.87 9.76
C ILE A 182 3.16 19.31 8.82
N THR A 183 3.24 18.03 8.46
CA THR A 183 2.25 17.37 7.60
C THR A 183 0.88 17.37 8.27
N ILE A 184 0.82 17.03 9.55
CA ILE A 184 -0.42 17.10 10.33
C ILE A 184 -0.96 18.54 10.34
N ALA A 185 -0.14 19.55 10.57
CA ALA A 185 -0.58 20.95 10.51
C ALA A 185 -1.14 21.33 9.13
N PHE A 186 -0.52 20.85 8.05
CA PHE A 186 -1.05 21.04 6.69
C PHE A 186 -2.40 20.35 6.46
N MET A 187 -2.62 19.14 7.02
CA MET A 187 -3.90 18.41 6.92
C MET A 187 -5.06 19.17 7.58
N PHE A 188 -4.78 19.98 8.61
CA PHE A 188 -5.77 20.81 9.30
C PHE A 188 -5.77 22.28 8.83
N SER A 189 -5.05 22.61 7.76
CA SER A 189 -5.02 23.95 7.17
C SER A 189 -6.40 24.39 6.71
N ARG A 190 -6.69 25.70 6.85
CA ARG A 190 -7.89 26.34 6.30
C ARG A 190 -7.85 26.43 4.78
N ASN A 191 -6.68 26.47 4.19
CA ASN A 191 -6.50 26.51 2.74
C ASN A 191 -6.73 25.11 2.14
N LYS A 192 -7.76 25.00 1.29
CA LYS A 192 -8.12 23.73 0.64
C LYS A 192 -6.98 23.10 -0.16
N VAL A 193 -6.15 23.90 -0.82
CA VAL A 193 -5.01 23.40 -1.62
C VAL A 193 -3.95 22.79 -0.71
N ILE A 194 -3.56 23.49 0.37
CA ILE A 194 -2.58 22.97 1.33
C ILE A 194 -3.10 21.70 2.00
N LYS A 195 -4.35 21.70 2.42
CA LYS A 195 -4.99 20.52 3.02
C LYS A 195 -4.97 19.31 2.07
N THR A 196 -5.29 19.52 0.79
CA THR A 196 -5.33 18.47 -0.23
C THR A 196 -3.93 17.91 -0.54
N LEU A 197 -2.91 18.76 -0.56
CA LEU A 197 -1.52 18.40 -0.85
C LEU A 197 -0.67 18.23 0.42
N ALA A 198 -1.28 18.04 1.59
CA ALA A 198 -0.58 18.01 2.87
C ALA A 198 0.55 16.96 2.91
N ILE A 199 0.26 15.73 2.46
CA ILE A 199 1.24 14.64 2.45
C ILE A 199 2.39 14.93 1.47
N PRO A 200 2.18 15.26 0.17
CA PRO A 200 3.24 15.67 -0.73
C PRO A 200 4.09 16.85 -0.21
N LEU A 201 3.45 17.85 0.39
CA LEU A 201 4.16 19.02 0.96
C LEU A 201 5.01 18.63 2.18
N GLY A 202 4.52 17.72 3.03
CA GLY A 202 5.28 17.18 4.16
C GLY A 202 6.51 16.39 3.72
N ILE A 203 6.36 15.56 2.71
CA ILE A 203 7.45 14.80 2.09
C ILE A 203 8.48 15.75 1.48
N LEU A 204 8.02 16.77 0.77
CA LEU A 204 8.90 17.78 0.18
C LEU A 204 9.69 18.54 1.25
N PHE A 205 9.05 18.92 2.34
CA PHE A 205 9.72 19.54 3.48
C PHE A 205 10.80 18.61 4.06
N ALA A 206 10.45 17.34 4.32
CA ALA A 206 11.38 16.35 4.84
C ALA A 206 12.59 16.13 3.90
N ALA A 207 12.34 16.10 2.58
CA ALA A 207 13.38 15.97 1.57
C ALA A 207 14.33 17.16 1.58
N ILE A 208 13.82 18.39 1.60
CA ILE A 208 14.63 19.60 1.63
C ILE A 208 15.47 19.65 2.92
N ALA A 209 14.85 19.45 4.08
CA ALA A 209 15.54 19.45 5.36
C ALA A 209 16.61 18.34 5.43
N GLY A 210 16.26 17.14 4.94
CA GLY A 210 17.18 16.02 4.87
C GLY A 210 18.36 16.25 3.93
N LEU A 211 18.15 16.84 2.76
CA LEU A 211 19.23 17.22 1.82
C LEU A 211 20.17 18.26 2.41
N ILE A 212 19.65 19.27 3.10
CA ILE A 212 20.46 20.27 3.78
C ILE A 212 21.32 19.59 4.84
N SER A 213 20.72 18.77 5.69
CA SER A 213 21.41 18.04 6.76
C SER A 213 22.48 17.09 6.21
N SER A 214 22.15 16.26 5.22
CA SER A 214 23.11 15.33 4.61
C SER A 214 24.27 16.06 3.93
N THR A 215 24.00 17.19 3.26
CA THR A 215 25.02 17.99 2.62
C THR A 215 25.97 18.60 3.66
N MET A 216 25.44 19.13 4.76
CA MET A 216 26.26 19.68 5.85
C MET A 216 27.14 18.60 6.48
N LEU A 217 26.61 17.43 6.78
CA LEU A 217 27.35 16.30 7.32
C LEU A 217 28.42 15.80 6.35
N TYR A 218 28.11 15.68 5.06
CA TYR A 218 29.06 15.25 4.03
C TYR A 218 30.27 16.17 3.94
N TYR A 219 30.09 17.47 3.91
CA TYR A 219 31.20 18.42 3.88
C TYR A 219 31.92 18.51 5.24
N GLY A 220 31.21 18.35 6.35
CA GLY A 220 31.77 18.33 7.70
C GLY A 220 32.64 17.10 7.98
N SER A 221 32.32 15.96 7.38
CA SER A 221 33.10 14.72 7.50
C SER A 221 34.28 14.59 6.51
N GLY A 222 34.59 15.65 5.77
CA GLY A 222 35.66 15.60 4.77
C GLY A 222 35.29 14.86 3.48
N LYS A 223 34.01 14.86 3.10
CA LYS A 223 33.41 14.21 1.92
C LYS A 223 33.30 12.68 2.02
N ASP A 224 33.15 12.17 3.23
CA ASP A 224 32.90 10.76 3.46
C ASP A 224 31.39 10.44 3.42
N ILE A 225 30.98 9.66 2.43
CA ILE A 225 29.57 9.21 2.26
C ILE A 225 29.20 8.21 3.36
N THR A 226 30.16 7.43 3.86
CA THR A 226 29.91 6.39 4.89
C THR A 226 29.58 7.00 6.25
N ALA A 227 29.92 8.27 6.47
CA ALA A 227 29.58 9.01 7.68
C ALA A 227 28.11 9.52 7.70
N LEU A 228 27.36 9.36 6.60
CA LEU A 228 25.98 9.80 6.53
C LEU A 228 25.04 8.73 7.16
N PRO A 229 24.06 9.14 7.99
CA PRO A 229 23.02 8.25 8.47
C PRO A 229 22.24 7.60 7.32
N GLU A 230 22.01 6.29 7.40
CA GLU A 230 21.31 5.50 6.35
C GLU A 230 19.90 6.04 6.02
N ASN A 231 19.24 6.66 7.00
CA ASN A 231 17.88 7.18 6.87
C ASN A 231 17.81 8.61 6.34
N LEU A 232 18.95 9.24 5.99
CA LEU A 232 18.97 10.57 5.36
C LEU A 232 18.98 10.46 3.83
N PRO A 233 18.30 11.38 3.12
CA PRO A 233 18.38 11.44 1.67
C PRO A 233 19.77 11.91 1.22
N ILE A 234 20.33 11.19 0.24
CA ILE A 234 21.61 11.58 -0.36
C ILE A 234 21.32 12.29 -1.67
N ALA A 235 21.99 13.41 -1.89
CA ALA A 235 21.82 14.18 -3.13
C ALA A 235 22.29 13.34 -4.34
N PRO A 236 21.56 13.30 -5.47
CA PRO A 236 21.89 12.48 -6.63
C PRO A 236 23.29 12.73 -7.19
N TRP A 237 23.78 13.96 -7.11
CA TRP A 237 25.13 14.31 -7.55
C TRP A 237 26.23 13.79 -6.61
N ILE A 238 25.92 13.54 -5.34
CA ILE A 238 26.82 12.89 -4.38
C ILE A 238 26.78 11.37 -4.59
N ALA A 239 25.61 10.81 -4.82
CA ALA A 239 25.40 9.38 -5.03
C ALA A 239 25.83 8.89 -6.44
N GLY A 240 26.12 9.80 -7.39
CA GLY A 240 26.54 9.44 -8.75
C GLY A 240 25.44 8.79 -9.60
N ILE A 241 24.17 8.98 -9.27
CA ILE A 241 23.01 8.38 -9.95
C ILE A 241 22.81 9.05 -11.32
N LYS A 242 22.66 8.23 -12.38
CA LYS A 242 22.44 8.69 -13.75
C LYS A 242 20.95 8.85 -14.07
N PHE A 243 20.60 9.88 -14.84
CA PHE A 243 19.23 10.09 -15.33
C PHE A 243 18.83 9.06 -16.41
N ALA A 244 17.54 8.81 -16.53
CA ALA A 244 16.92 7.98 -17.56
C ALA A 244 17.41 6.53 -17.64
N ASP A 245 17.95 5.98 -16.56
CA ASP A 245 18.37 4.58 -16.51
C ASP A 245 17.24 3.70 -15.97
N VAL A 246 16.57 2.96 -16.84
CA VAL A 246 15.56 1.95 -16.49
C VAL A 246 16.13 0.52 -16.54
N SER A 247 17.42 0.38 -16.87
CA SER A 247 18.05 -0.95 -16.94
C SER A 247 17.99 -1.75 -15.63
N PRO A 248 17.98 -1.11 -14.43
CA PRO A 248 17.86 -1.81 -13.16
C PRO A 248 16.57 -2.61 -12.97
N ILE A 249 15.55 -2.39 -13.80
CA ILE A 249 14.34 -3.23 -13.78
C ILE A 249 14.67 -4.72 -13.92
N LYS A 250 15.74 -5.04 -14.66
CA LYS A 250 16.24 -6.41 -14.81
C LYS A 250 16.57 -7.07 -13.46
N ASN A 251 17.07 -6.28 -12.51
CA ASN A 251 17.53 -6.77 -11.21
C ASN A 251 16.39 -7.17 -10.28
N VAL A 252 15.16 -6.80 -10.58
CA VAL A 252 13.98 -7.11 -9.77
C VAL A 252 13.01 -8.08 -10.44
N LEU A 253 13.25 -8.45 -11.71
CA LEU A 253 12.42 -9.42 -12.40
C LEU A 253 12.57 -10.80 -11.75
N MET A 254 11.46 -11.36 -11.28
CA MET A 254 11.42 -12.58 -10.48
C MET A 254 11.96 -13.81 -11.22
N PHE A 255 11.69 -13.93 -12.51
CA PHE A 255 12.03 -15.14 -13.27
C PHE A 255 13.48 -15.22 -13.75
N GLY A 256 14.31 -14.24 -13.47
CA GLY A 256 15.73 -14.27 -13.84
C GLY A 256 16.07 -14.32 -15.33
N ILE A 257 15.10 -14.72 -16.18
CA ILE A 257 15.27 -14.87 -17.64
C ILE A 257 15.67 -13.53 -18.29
N PHE A 258 15.22 -12.43 -17.71
CA PHE A 258 15.49 -11.07 -18.17
C PHE A 258 16.43 -10.30 -17.24
N SER A 259 16.77 -10.85 -16.07
CA SER A 259 17.42 -10.10 -15.00
C SER A 259 18.94 -10.02 -15.11
N GLY A 260 19.60 -10.94 -15.78
CA GLY A 260 21.05 -11.02 -15.75
C GLY A 260 21.66 -11.17 -14.33
N SER A 261 20.82 -11.42 -13.31
CA SER A 261 21.19 -11.41 -11.88
C SER A 261 21.74 -12.76 -11.36
N GLY A 262 21.96 -13.73 -12.23
CA GLY A 262 22.44 -15.06 -11.84
C GLY A 262 21.38 -15.97 -11.20
N TYR A 263 20.11 -15.53 -11.11
CA TYR A 263 19.01 -16.34 -10.61
C TYR A 263 18.60 -17.36 -11.68
N SER A 264 18.97 -18.62 -11.47
CA SER A 264 18.76 -19.71 -12.43
C SER A 264 17.35 -20.32 -12.32
N GLY A 265 16.91 -21.04 -13.37
CA GLY A 265 15.68 -21.81 -13.32
C GLY A 265 15.66 -22.89 -12.23
N GLN A 266 16.82 -23.39 -11.83
CA GLN A 266 16.95 -24.36 -10.73
C GLN A 266 16.71 -23.68 -9.37
N ASN A 267 17.21 -22.45 -9.16
CA ASN A 267 16.91 -21.66 -7.97
C ASN A 267 15.42 -21.34 -7.88
N PHE A 268 14.79 -20.98 -9.01
CA PHE A 268 13.35 -20.75 -9.07
C PHE A 268 12.55 -22.00 -8.70
N SER A 269 12.92 -23.19 -9.21
CA SER A 269 12.25 -24.45 -8.88
C SER A 269 12.35 -24.77 -7.38
N ASN A 270 13.53 -24.60 -6.79
CA ASN A 270 13.76 -24.85 -5.36
C ASN A 270 12.95 -23.88 -4.48
N ASP A 271 12.94 -22.59 -4.84
CA ASP A 271 12.16 -21.57 -4.14
C ASP A 271 10.65 -21.82 -4.26
N LEU A 272 10.20 -22.27 -5.44
CA LEU A 272 8.80 -22.65 -5.66
C LEU A 272 8.40 -23.81 -4.74
N VAL A 273 9.22 -24.87 -4.68
CA VAL A 273 8.98 -26.01 -3.77
C VAL A 273 8.91 -25.53 -2.33
N LYS A 274 9.88 -24.71 -1.87
CA LYS A 274 9.89 -24.16 -0.51
C LYS A 274 8.63 -23.34 -0.20
N VAL A 275 8.17 -22.52 -1.13
CA VAL A 275 6.96 -21.73 -0.96
C VAL A 275 5.72 -22.63 -0.86
N PHE A 276 5.58 -23.64 -1.71
CA PHE A 276 4.39 -24.54 -1.68
C PHE A 276 4.40 -25.58 -0.57
N THR A 277 5.55 -25.92 0.00
CA THR A 277 5.63 -26.84 1.14
C THR A 277 5.46 -26.13 2.48
N SER A 278 5.64 -24.82 2.56
CA SER A 278 5.50 -24.06 3.79
C SER A 278 4.03 -23.79 4.13
N PRO A 279 3.51 -24.23 5.31
CA PRO A 279 2.17 -23.89 5.76
C PRO A 279 1.92 -22.40 5.90
N VAL A 280 2.96 -21.62 6.23
CA VAL A 280 2.89 -20.15 6.34
C VAL A 280 2.47 -19.49 5.03
N SER A 281 2.83 -20.08 3.89
CA SER A 281 2.44 -19.58 2.56
C SER A 281 0.93 -19.48 2.39
N TYR A 282 0.19 -20.48 2.81
CA TYR A 282 -1.26 -20.52 2.65
C TYR A 282 -1.95 -19.44 3.50
N VAL A 283 -1.44 -19.23 4.71
CA VAL A 283 -1.91 -18.15 5.61
C VAL A 283 -1.60 -16.79 5.01
N ALA A 284 -0.39 -16.62 4.51
CA ALA A 284 0.06 -15.36 3.91
C ALA A 284 -0.75 -15.03 2.64
N ILE A 285 -0.95 -16.00 1.75
CA ILE A 285 -1.78 -15.83 0.54
C ILE A 285 -3.20 -15.42 0.92
N PHE A 286 -3.81 -16.15 1.85
CA PHE A 286 -5.16 -15.84 2.30
C PHE A 286 -5.26 -14.42 2.87
N SER A 287 -4.33 -14.03 3.72
CA SER A 287 -4.29 -12.70 4.33
C SER A 287 -4.09 -11.58 3.32
N MET A 288 -3.16 -11.75 2.38
CA MET A 288 -2.91 -10.77 1.32
C MET A 288 -4.13 -10.63 0.39
N MET A 289 -4.78 -11.74 0.03
CA MET A 289 -6.02 -11.70 -0.76
C MET A 289 -7.12 -10.94 -0.04
N PHE A 290 -7.23 -11.14 1.27
CA PHE A 290 -8.24 -10.50 2.10
C PHE A 290 -8.02 -9.00 2.20
N VAL A 291 -6.79 -8.57 2.49
CA VAL A 291 -6.40 -7.14 2.54
C VAL A 291 -6.70 -6.47 1.20
N ASN A 292 -6.25 -7.08 0.11
CA ASN A 292 -6.46 -6.54 -1.24
C ASN A 292 -7.96 -6.40 -1.61
N LEU A 293 -8.75 -7.40 -1.22
CA LEU A 293 -10.20 -7.39 -1.43
C LEU A 293 -10.88 -6.19 -0.77
N PHE A 294 -10.50 -5.87 0.48
CA PHE A 294 -11.13 -4.79 1.22
C PHE A 294 -10.64 -3.42 0.79
N ASP A 295 -9.36 -3.27 0.58
CA ASP A 295 -8.74 -2.01 0.18
C ASP A 295 -9.33 -1.51 -1.15
N THR A 296 -9.33 -2.35 -2.16
CA THR A 296 -9.96 -2.04 -3.46
C THR A 296 -11.44 -1.76 -3.33
N THR A 297 -12.19 -2.57 -2.57
CA THR A 297 -13.63 -2.39 -2.45
C THR A 297 -13.99 -1.09 -1.77
N ALA A 298 -13.29 -0.71 -0.72
CA ALA A 298 -13.49 0.55 -0.02
C ALA A 298 -13.28 1.76 -0.96
N THR A 299 -12.19 1.74 -1.72
CA THR A 299 -11.87 2.80 -2.68
C THR A 299 -12.91 2.89 -3.80
N LEU A 300 -13.31 1.75 -4.38
CA LEU A 300 -14.32 1.72 -5.44
C LEU A 300 -15.65 2.32 -4.97
N ILE A 301 -16.07 2.01 -3.75
CA ILE A 301 -17.32 2.55 -3.19
C ILE A 301 -17.19 4.06 -2.97
N THR A 302 -16.15 4.52 -2.29
CA THR A 302 -16.01 5.95 -1.96
C THR A 302 -15.86 6.85 -3.18
N VAL A 303 -15.16 6.39 -4.21
CA VAL A 303 -15.08 7.10 -5.50
C VAL A 303 -16.41 7.02 -6.24
N GLY A 304 -17.05 5.83 -6.25
CA GLY A 304 -18.31 5.61 -6.93
C GLY A 304 -19.44 6.50 -6.41
N GLU A 305 -19.52 6.69 -5.09
CA GLU A 305 -20.49 7.59 -4.45
C GLU A 305 -20.30 9.05 -4.89
N LYS A 306 -19.05 9.52 -4.91
CA LYS A 306 -18.73 10.92 -5.25
C LYS A 306 -18.85 11.23 -6.74
N THR A 307 -18.72 10.25 -7.61
CA THR A 307 -18.74 10.43 -9.06
C THR A 307 -20.07 10.10 -9.71
N GLY A 308 -21.06 9.66 -8.90
CA GLY A 308 -22.38 9.24 -9.43
C GLY A 308 -22.31 7.92 -10.22
N LEU A 309 -21.30 7.09 -9.99
CA LEU A 309 -21.17 5.76 -10.59
C LEU A 309 -22.03 4.71 -9.88
N ILE A 310 -22.58 5.05 -8.72
CA ILE A 310 -23.53 4.21 -7.97
C ILE A 310 -24.94 4.72 -8.25
N ASP A 311 -25.82 3.85 -8.73
CA ASP A 311 -27.23 4.17 -8.98
C ASP A 311 -28.04 4.24 -7.67
N GLU A 312 -29.29 4.70 -7.75
CA GLU A 312 -30.21 4.82 -6.61
C GLU A 312 -30.49 3.47 -5.92
N LYS A 313 -30.23 2.36 -6.61
CA LYS A 313 -30.38 0.99 -6.08
C LYS A 313 -29.08 0.46 -5.46
N GLY A 314 -28.05 1.30 -5.35
CA GLY A 314 -26.74 0.93 -4.81
C GLY A 314 -25.89 0.06 -5.75
N LYS A 315 -26.26 -0.05 -7.03
CA LYS A 315 -25.53 -0.84 -8.02
C LYS A 315 -24.48 0.05 -8.71
N MET A 316 -23.25 -0.40 -8.72
CA MET A 316 -22.14 0.32 -9.32
C MET A 316 -22.02 -0.01 -10.82
N HIS A 317 -22.02 1.03 -11.65
CA HIS A 317 -21.86 0.91 -13.10
C HIS A 317 -20.46 0.39 -13.45
N ASN A 318 -20.33 -0.57 -14.37
CA ASN A 318 -19.04 -1.18 -14.77
C ASN A 318 -18.22 -1.83 -13.63
N TYR A 319 -18.82 -2.14 -12.46
CA TYR A 319 -18.12 -2.72 -11.31
C TYR A 319 -17.23 -3.92 -11.66
N ARG A 320 -17.75 -4.86 -12.46
CA ARG A 320 -16.98 -6.05 -12.86
C ARG A 320 -15.71 -5.71 -13.63
N LYS A 321 -15.77 -4.68 -14.50
CA LYS A 321 -14.60 -4.23 -15.27
C LYS A 321 -13.56 -3.59 -14.36
N ALA A 322 -13.99 -2.77 -13.39
CA ALA A 322 -13.10 -2.14 -12.42
C ALA A 322 -12.39 -3.18 -11.53
N VAL A 323 -13.14 -4.18 -11.05
CA VAL A 323 -12.61 -5.29 -10.26
C VAL A 323 -11.59 -6.12 -11.03
N LEU A 324 -11.84 -6.38 -12.33
CA LEU A 324 -10.91 -7.12 -13.17
C LEU A 324 -9.66 -6.30 -13.53
N ALA A 325 -9.78 -4.98 -13.70
CA ALA A 325 -8.64 -4.10 -13.89
C ALA A 325 -7.71 -4.13 -12.66
N ASP A 326 -8.27 -4.04 -11.46
CA ASP A 326 -7.53 -4.16 -10.20
C ASP A 326 -6.85 -5.54 -10.07
N ALA A 327 -7.59 -6.62 -10.30
CA ALA A 327 -7.06 -7.97 -10.22
C ALA A 327 -5.97 -8.26 -11.27
N SER A 328 -6.03 -7.64 -12.46
CA SER A 328 -4.97 -7.76 -13.47
C SER A 328 -3.64 -7.19 -12.97
N GLY A 329 -3.69 -6.11 -12.16
CA GLY A 329 -2.51 -5.57 -11.52
C GLY A 329 -1.89 -6.54 -10.52
N ALA A 330 -2.73 -7.16 -9.68
CA ALA A 330 -2.25 -8.16 -8.73
C ALA A 330 -1.60 -9.38 -9.41
N LEU A 331 -2.09 -9.76 -10.61
CA LEU A 331 -1.53 -10.87 -11.38
C LEU A 331 -0.10 -10.62 -11.86
N ILE A 332 0.20 -9.41 -12.30
CA ILE A 332 1.46 -9.09 -12.99
C ILE A 332 2.51 -8.42 -12.09
N CYS A 333 2.13 -7.97 -10.89
CA CYS A 333 3.03 -7.24 -9.99
C CYS A 333 4.24 -8.06 -9.53
N GLY A 334 4.04 -9.29 -9.07
CA GLY A 334 5.12 -10.16 -8.59
C GLY A 334 6.18 -10.46 -9.65
N PRO A 335 5.80 -10.94 -10.86
CA PRO A 335 6.75 -11.16 -11.95
C PRO A 335 7.54 -9.92 -12.33
N LEU A 336 6.94 -8.73 -12.27
CA LEU A 336 7.60 -7.45 -12.58
C LEU A 336 8.42 -6.86 -11.43
N GLY A 337 8.46 -7.52 -10.27
CA GLY A 337 9.30 -7.11 -9.16
C GLY A 337 8.77 -5.91 -8.38
N THR A 338 7.45 -5.82 -8.23
CA THR A 338 6.80 -4.84 -7.36
C THR A 338 5.71 -5.48 -6.51
N SER A 339 5.20 -4.75 -5.52
CA SER A 339 4.12 -5.22 -4.66
C SER A 339 2.79 -5.30 -5.40
N THR A 340 1.82 -6.03 -4.80
CA THR A 340 0.47 -6.11 -5.35
C THR A 340 -0.14 -4.72 -5.53
N VAL A 341 -0.88 -4.57 -6.62
CA VAL A 341 -1.52 -3.30 -6.98
C VAL A 341 -2.91 -3.24 -6.37
N THR A 342 -3.25 -2.09 -5.80
CA THR A 342 -4.57 -1.79 -5.25
C THR A 342 -5.08 -0.44 -5.75
N SER A 343 -6.39 -0.23 -5.66
CA SER A 343 -7.03 1.05 -5.94
C SER A 343 -6.79 2.03 -4.80
N PHE A 344 -6.31 3.24 -5.10
CA PHE A 344 -5.91 4.23 -4.09
C PHE A 344 -7.04 5.21 -3.76
N ALA A 345 -7.27 5.40 -2.46
CA ALA A 345 -8.25 6.35 -1.93
C ALA A 345 -7.93 7.82 -2.27
N GLU A 346 -6.67 8.15 -2.49
CA GLU A 346 -6.18 9.46 -2.93
C GLU A 346 -6.75 9.87 -4.30
N SER A 347 -7.28 8.93 -5.08
CA SER A 347 -8.05 9.22 -6.30
C SER A 347 -9.23 10.16 -6.01
N ASN A 348 -9.77 10.14 -4.79
CA ASN A 348 -10.79 11.08 -4.34
C ASN A 348 -10.35 12.54 -4.38
N VAL A 349 -9.05 12.81 -4.38
CA VAL A 349 -8.51 14.17 -4.48
C VAL A 349 -8.80 14.75 -5.86
N GLY A 350 -8.50 14.02 -6.93
CA GLY A 350 -8.84 14.43 -8.30
C GLY A 350 -10.35 14.51 -8.53
N VAL A 351 -11.11 13.59 -7.94
CA VAL A 351 -12.58 13.61 -7.98
C VAL A 351 -13.13 14.88 -7.31
N SER A 352 -12.58 15.29 -6.17
CA SER A 352 -12.97 16.54 -5.50
C SER A 352 -12.67 17.80 -6.31
N MET A 353 -11.75 17.71 -7.30
CA MET A 353 -11.47 18.78 -8.27
C MET A 353 -12.33 18.72 -9.53
N GLY A 354 -13.27 17.77 -9.57
CA GLY A 354 -14.26 17.64 -10.63
C GLY A 354 -13.99 16.54 -11.66
N ALA A 355 -12.99 15.68 -11.45
CA ALA A 355 -12.80 14.49 -12.29
C ALA A 355 -13.93 13.47 -12.07
N LYS A 356 -14.51 12.97 -13.16
CA LYS A 356 -15.64 12.03 -13.14
C LYS A 356 -15.45 10.81 -14.03
N THR A 357 -14.41 10.82 -14.87
CA THR A 357 -14.22 9.81 -15.91
C THR A 357 -12.85 9.17 -15.85
N GLY A 358 -12.67 8.06 -16.57
CA GLY A 358 -11.38 7.38 -16.70
C GLY A 358 -10.30 8.20 -17.40
N LEU A 359 -10.63 9.34 -18.01
CA LEU A 359 -9.65 10.21 -18.65
C LEU A 359 -8.64 10.77 -17.62
N SER A 360 -9.10 11.16 -16.43
CA SER A 360 -8.22 11.61 -15.36
C SER A 360 -7.26 10.50 -14.89
N ALA A 361 -7.74 9.26 -14.81
CA ALA A 361 -6.88 8.11 -14.52
C ALA A 361 -5.83 7.91 -15.63
N CYS A 362 -6.21 8.03 -16.91
CA CYS A 362 -5.25 7.93 -18.03
C CYS A 362 -4.18 9.03 -17.98
N VAL A 363 -4.54 10.25 -17.61
CA VAL A 363 -3.57 11.35 -17.43
C VAL A 363 -2.60 11.03 -16.30
N ALA A 364 -3.09 10.59 -15.16
CA ALA A 364 -2.24 10.18 -14.04
C ALA A 364 -1.32 9.01 -14.41
N ALA A 365 -1.84 8.02 -15.17
CA ALA A 365 -1.08 6.89 -15.67
C ALA A 365 0.12 7.34 -16.53
N LEU A 366 -0.07 8.26 -17.47
CA LEU A 366 1.02 8.80 -18.29
C LEU A 366 2.08 9.51 -17.45
N LEU A 367 1.68 10.20 -16.39
CA LEU A 367 2.62 10.84 -15.47
C LEU A 367 3.42 9.81 -14.64
N PHE A 368 2.80 8.68 -14.24
CA PHE A 368 3.51 7.56 -13.63
C PHE A 368 4.57 6.97 -14.57
N LEU A 369 4.22 6.76 -15.84
CA LEU A 369 5.20 6.30 -16.83
C LEU A 369 6.36 7.28 -16.99
N SER A 370 6.06 8.57 -17.08
CA SER A 370 7.08 9.62 -17.22
C SER A 370 8.01 9.66 -16.01
N SER A 371 7.52 9.39 -14.80
CA SER A 371 8.33 9.40 -13.58
C SER A 371 9.39 8.30 -13.55
N ALA A 372 9.20 7.18 -14.28
CA ALA A 372 10.20 6.12 -14.38
C ALA A 372 11.54 6.62 -14.92
N PHE A 373 11.53 7.66 -15.77
CA PHE A 373 12.72 8.23 -16.38
C PHE A 373 13.43 9.30 -15.54
N ILE A 374 12.82 9.75 -14.44
CA ILE A 374 13.34 10.79 -13.55
C ILE A 374 13.63 10.24 -12.14
N TYR A 375 14.04 8.98 -12.06
CA TYR A 375 14.38 8.33 -10.79
C TYR A 375 15.34 9.13 -9.91
N PRO A 376 16.42 9.78 -10.42
CA PRO A 376 17.34 10.55 -9.55
C PRO A 376 16.67 11.64 -8.74
N VAL A 377 15.61 12.27 -9.28
CA VAL A 377 14.82 13.25 -8.53
C VAL A 377 14.02 12.56 -7.42
N PHE A 378 13.50 11.36 -7.70
CA PHE A 378 12.71 10.60 -6.74
C PHE A 378 13.56 9.82 -5.73
N SER A 379 14.83 9.54 -6.00
CA SER A 379 15.72 8.84 -5.07
C SER A 379 15.89 9.56 -3.74
N ILE A 380 15.81 10.90 -3.76
CA ILE A 380 15.80 11.75 -2.56
C ILE A 380 14.67 11.36 -1.60
N PHE A 381 13.55 10.93 -2.16
CA PHE A 381 12.34 10.60 -1.41
C PHE A 381 12.29 9.14 -0.92
N THR A 382 13.35 8.34 -1.15
CA THR A 382 13.39 6.94 -0.68
C THR A 382 13.91 6.78 0.74
N ALA A 383 14.46 7.82 1.34
CA ALA A 383 14.99 7.78 2.70
C ALA A 383 13.88 7.63 3.74
N GLY A 384 14.14 6.88 4.81
CA GLY A 384 13.17 6.63 5.88
C GLY A 384 12.64 7.91 6.53
N SER A 385 13.50 8.90 6.78
CA SER A 385 13.10 10.20 7.32
C SER A 385 12.14 10.97 6.41
N VAL A 386 12.24 10.77 5.10
CA VAL A 386 11.42 11.46 4.10
C VAL A 386 10.10 10.73 3.84
N THR A 387 10.09 9.40 3.93
CA THR A 387 8.88 8.59 3.74
C THR A 387 7.96 8.56 4.97
N ALA A 388 8.51 8.85 6.16
CA ALA A 388 7.79 8.84 7.42
C ALA A 388 6.50 9.66 7.44
N PRO A 389 6.48 10.95 7.02
CA PRO A 389 5.25 11.74 7.02
C PRO A 389 4.15 11.13 6.14
N ALA A 390 4.51 10.47 5.04
CA ALA A 390 3.52 9.77 4.21
C ALA A 390 2.91 8.60 4.96
N LEU A 391 3.73 7.65 5.42
CA LEU A 391 3.25 6.42 6.06
C LEU A 391 2.46 6.72 7.33
N VAL A 392 2.96 7.62 8.17
CA VAL A 392 2.31 7.98 9.44
C VAL A 392 0.98 8.69 9.18
N CYS A 393 0.95 9.71 8.31
CA CYS A 393 -0.28 10.47 8.05
C CYS A 393 -1.33 9.68 7.27
N VAL A 394 -0.91 8.81 6.34
CA VAL A 394 -1.83 7.88 5.66
C VAL A 394 -2.41 6.88 6.67
N GLY A 395 -1.57 6.27 7.53
CA GLY A 395 -2.02 5.38 8.58
C GLY A 395 -3.05 6.05 9.50
N LEU A 396 -2.76 7.27 9.98
CA LEU A 396 -3.69 8.07 10.77
C LEU A 396 -5.01 8.36 10.05
N THR A 397 -4.94 8.69 8.76
CA THR A 397 -6.14 8.97 7.95
C THR A 397 -7.02 7.72 7.82
N ILE A 398 -6.42 6.56 7.54
CA ILE A 398 -7.13 5.28 7.44
C ILE A 398 -7.81 4.94 8.77
N ILE A 399 -7.09 5.06 9.91
CA ILE A 399 -7.63 4.81 11.25
C ILE A 399 -8.81 5.74 11.52
N THR A 400 -8.62 7.04 11.31
CA THR A 400 -9.64 8.07 11.62
C THR A 400 -10.90 7.85 10.79
N ASN A 401 -10.77 7.55 9.50
CA ASN A 401 -11.91 7.27 8.63
C ASN A 401 -12.64 6.00 9.07
N ALA A 402 -11.91 4.95 9.41
CA ALA A 402 -12.49 3.69 9.88
C ALA A 402 -13.24 3.85 11.20
N ILE A 403 -12.64 4.56 12.17
CA ILE A 403 -13.24 4.83 13.48
C ILE A 403 -14.49 5.72 13.34
N GLY A 404 -14.47 6.70 12.43
CA GLY A 404 -15.61 7.60 12.21
C GLY A 404 -16.90 6.89 11.75
N GLU A 405 -16.78 5.67 11.21
CA GLU A 405 -17.91 4.84 10.80
C GLU A 405 -18.37 3.83 11.86
N LEU A 406 -17.68 3.75 13.01
CA LEU A 406 -17.93 2.78 14.08
C LEU A 406 -18.65 3.41 15.26
N ASP A 407 -19.60 2.69 15.81
CA ASP A 407 -20.16 3.01 17.13
C ASP A 407 -19.27 2.43 18.23
N LEU A 408 -18.40 3.28 18.76
CA LEU A 408 -17.47 2.89 19.84
C LEU A 408 -18.14 2.71 21.20
N LYS A 409 -19.41 3.07 21.37
CA LYS A 409 -20.16 2.80 22.59
C LYS A 409 -20.53 1.32 22.68
N GLU A 410 -20.58 0.62 21.56
CA GLU A 410 -20.82 -0.81 21.53
C GLU A 410 -19.54 -1.59 21.87
N TRP A 411 -19.53 -2.24 23.01
CA TRP A 411 -18.40 -3.02 23.53
C TRP A 411 -17.84 -4.02 22.52
N THR A 412 -18.70 -4.71 21.78
CA THR A 412 -18.29 -5.67 20.75
C THR A 412 -17.39 -5.02 19.70
N THR A 413 -17.79 -3.84 19.22
CA THR A 413 -17.06 -3.08 18.22
C THR A 413 -15.73 -2.57 18.76
N SER A 414 -15.74 -1.96 19.98
CA SER A 414 -14.56 -1.37 20.58
C SER A 414 -13.50 -2.41 20.93
N PHE A 415 -13.88 -3.55 21.53
CA PHE A 415 -12.92 -4.61 21.86
C PHE A 415 -12.32 -5.22 20.59
N THR A 416 -13.15 -5.50 19.58
CA THR A 416 -12.68 -6.06 18.31
C THR A 416 -11.70 -5.10 17.62
N LEU A 417 -11.97 -3.79 17.65
CA LEU A 417 -11.11 -2.76 17.10
C LEU A 417 -9.75 -2.70 17.80
N ILE A 418 -9.78 -2.57 19.13
CA ILE A 418 -8.56 -2.44 19.93
C ILE A 418 -7.67 -3.66 19.77
N ILE A 419 -8.25 -4.87 19.86
CA ILE A 419 -7.49 -6.12 19.69
C ILE A 419 -6.91 -6.20 18.28
N GLY A 420 -7.69 -5.88 17.24
CA GLY A 420 -7.21 -5.89 15.85
C GLY A 420 -6.01 -4.95 15.64
N MET A 421 -6.11 -3.71 16.11
CA MET A 421 -5.02 -2.73 16.01
C MET A 421 -3.80 -3.15 16.83
N LEU A 422 -4.00 -3.61 18.05
CA LEU A 422 -2.93 -4.00 18.98
C LEU A 422 -2.12 -5.16 18.43
N PHE A 423 -2.77 -6.23 17.96
CA PHE A 423 -2.07 -7.38 17.38
C PHE A 423 -1.44 -7.08 16.04
N ALA A 424 -2.02 -6.19 15.22
CA ALA A 424 -1.39 -5.75 13.98
C ALA A 424 -0.05 -5.04 14.25
N VAL A 425 0.00 -4.19 15.27
CA VAL A 425 1.20 -3.42 15.64
C VAL A 425 2.21 -4.28 16.39
N LEU A 426 1.81 -4.93 17.50
CA LEU A 426 2.73 -5.64 18.37
C LEU A 426 3.31 -6.91 17.75
N CYS A 427 2.53 -7.63 16.93
CA CYS A 427 3.02 -8.80 16.20
C CYS A 427 3.69 -8.41 14.87
N TYR A 428 3.73 -7.11 14.53
CA TYR A 428 4.24 -6.62 13.25
C TYR A 428 3.63 -7.38 12.05
N SER A 429 2.31 -7.65 12.13
CA SER A 429 1.59 -8.50 11.17
C SER A 429 0.12 -8.09 11.04
N ILE A 430 -0.25 -7.67 9.84
CA ILE A 430 -1.66 -7.37 9.49
C ILE A 430 -2.52 -8.61 9.64
N SER A 431 -2.00 -9.78 9.25
CA SER A 431 -2.71 -11.07 9.35
C SER A 431 -3.13 -11.37 10.78
N ASN A 432 -2.21 -11.19 11.73
CA ASN A 432 -2.49 -11.41 13.15
C ASN A 432 -3.54 -10.42 13.62
N GLY A 433 -3.44 -9.15 13.24
CA GLY A 433 -4.45 -8.13 13.55
C GLY A 433 -5.85 -8.52 13.06
N ILE A 434 -5.97 -8.92 11.80
CA ILE A 434 -7.25 -9.34 11.22
C ILE A 434 -7.76 -10.62 11.86
N GLY A 435 -6.89 -11.63 12.03
CA GLY A 435 -7.26 -12.91 12.62
C GLY A 435 -7.78 -12.76 14.05
N PHE A 436 -7.03 -12.08 14.91
CA PHE A 436 -7.46 -11.84 16.29
C PHE A 436 -8.72 -10.98 16.37
N ALA A 437 -8.89 -9.98 15.50
CA ALA A 437 -10.12 -9.19 15.45
C ALA A 437 -11.34 -10.06 15.10
N LEU A 438 -11.25 -10.92 14.08
CA LEU A 438 -12.36 -11.79 13.67
C LEU A 438 -12.69 -12.83 14.73
N ILE A 439 -11.67 -13.44 15.33
CA ILE A 439 -11.84 -14.42 16.41
C ILE A 439 -12.54 -13.72 17.61
N THR A 440 -12.05 -12.56 18.03
CA THR A 440 -12.64 -11.78 19.12
C THR A 440 -14.09 -11.43 18.85
N TYR A 441 -14.41 -10.97 17.62
CA TYR A 441 -15.78 -10.68 17.23
C TYR A 441 -16.69 -11.94 17.38
N CYS A 442 -16.25 -13.08 16.86
CA CYS A 442 -17.01 -14.31 16.97
C CYS A 442 -17.22 -14.74 18.43
N VAL A 443 -16.17 -14.68 19.25
CA VAL A 443 -16.23 -15.04 20.67
C VAL A 443 -17.23 -14.16 21.42
N ILE A 444 -17.15 -12.83 21.24
CA ILE A 444 -18.07 -11.90 21.92
C ILE A 444 -19.51 -12.11 21.46
N MET A 445 -19.75 -12.31 20.17
CA MET A 445 -21.11 -12.55 19.64
C MET A 445 -21.72 -13.85 20.17
N VAL A 446 -20.91 -14.89 20.31
CA VAL A 446 -21.36 -16.17 20.90
C VAL A 446 -21.63 -15.98 22.41
N ALA A 447 -20.73 -15.33 23.14
CA ALA A 447 -20.89 -15.08 24.58
C ALA A 447 -22.13 -14.23 24.90
N GLN A 448 -22.50 -13.31 24.01
CA GLN A 448 -23.73 -12.51 24.13
C GLN A 448 -25.02 -13.27 23.72
N GLY A 449 -24.94 -14.56 23.36
CA GLY A 449 -26.09 -15.31 22.83
C GLY A 449 -26.55 -14.85 21.43
N LYS A 450 -25.76 -14.02 20.75
CA LYS A 450 -26.06 -13.48 19.40
C LYS A 450 -25.29 -14.20 18.29
N GLY A 451 -24.75 -15.39 18.56
CA GLY A 451 -23.96 -16.16 17.59
C GLY A 451 -24.70 -16.45 16.26
N SER A 452 -26.02 -16.66 16.32
CA SER A 452 -26.85 -16.85 15.13
C SER A 452 -26.94 -15.63 14.21
N LYS A 453 -26.60 -14.42 14.70
CA LYS A 453 -26.55 -13.19 13.90
C LYS A 453 -25.26 -13.05 13.10
N VAL A 454 -24.23 -13.82 13.44
CA VAL A 454 -22.96 -13.85 12.70
C VAL A 454 -23.13 -14.74 11.48
N ARG A 455 -22.81 -14.20 10.29
CA ARG A 455 -22.94 -14.97 9.04
C ARG A 455 -21.88 -16.08 8.99
N ILE A 456 -22.26 -17.25 8.48
CA ILE A 456 -21.40 -18.45 8.39
C ILE A 456 -20.00 -18.19 7.80
N PRO A 457 -19.83 -17.38 6.72
CA PRO A 457 -18.51 -17.10 6.19
C PRO A 457 -17.54 -16.48 7.20
N ILE A 458 -18.02 -15.69 8.16
CA ILE A 458 -17.17 -15.07 9.20
C ILE A 458 -16.62 -16.15 10.14
N TYR A 459 -17.44 -17.12 10.54
CA TYR A 459 -16.98 -18.25 11.35
C TYR A 459 -15.96 -19.11 10.61
N ILE A 460 -16.17 -19.33 9.30
CA ILE A 460 -15.22 -20.07 8.47
C ILE A 460 -13.88 -19.34 8.43
N ILE A 461 -13.90 -18.03 8.19
CA ILE A 461 -12.68 -17.22 8.13
C ILE A 461 -11.96 -17.18 9.48
N ALA A 462 -12.69 -16.96 10.56
CA ALA A 462 -12.12 -16.98 11.91
C ALA A 462 -11.52 -18.36 12.24
N GLY A 463 -12.21 -19.45 11.88
CA GLY A 463 -11.73 -20.82 12.02
C GLY A 463 -10.46 -21.10 11.22
N LEU A 464 -10.38 -20.60 9.97
CA LEU A 464 -9.16 -20.69 9.16
C LEU A 464 -7.98 -19.96 9.82
N PHE A 465 -8.19 -18.79 10.43
CA PHE A 465 -7.14 -18.11 11.17
C PHE A 465 -6.69 -18.89 12.41
N VAL A 466 -7.61 -19.51 13.16
CA VAL A 466 -7.27 -20.40 14.30
C VAL A 466 -6.39 -21.56 13.83
N VAL A 467 -6.81 -22.25 12.76
CA VAL A 467 -6.03 -23.36 12.18
C VAL A 467 -4.66 -22.88 11.72
N ALA A 468 -4.60 -21.69 11.12
CA ALA A 468 -3.36 -21.07 10.66
C ALA A 468 -2.39 -20.80 11.81
N PHE A 469 -2.87 -20.21 12.92
CA PHE A 469 -2.03 -19.92 14.10
C PHE A 469 -1.54 -21.21 14.77
N ILE A 470 -2.38 -22.26 14.82
CA ILE A 470 -1.98 -23.58 15.33
C ILE A 470 -0.91 -24.19 14.42
N ALA A 471 -1.10 -24.13 13.09
CA ALA A 471 -0.14 -24.69 12.12
C ALA A 471 1.20 -23.97 12.19
N GLU A 472 1.22 -22.63 12.30
CA GLU A 472 2.46 -21.86 12.47
C GLU A 472 3.22 -22.25 13.76
N THR A 473 2.50 -22.52 14.84
CA THR A 473 3.10 -22.97 16.11
C THR A 473 3.68 -24.37 15.99
N LEU A 474 2.95 -25.29 15.34
CA LEU A 474 3.43 -26.69 15.16
C LEU A 474 4.70 -26.75 14.30
N VAL A 475 4.79 -25.93 13.24
CA VAL A 475 5.99 -25.86 12.38
C VAL A 475 7.22 -25.33 13.13
N LYS A 476 7.05 -24.50 14.17
CA LYS A 476 8.16 -24.01 15.00
C LYS A 476 8.62 -25.01 16.07
N VAL A 477 7.79 -25.99 16.38
CA VAL A 477 8.05 -27.00 17.42
C VAL A 477 8.64 -28.28 16.82
N ILE A 478 8.38 -28.57 15.56
CA ILE A 478 8.96 -29.68 14.79
C ILE A 478 10.22 -29.21 14.06
#